data_3ad22cff1f82b971810b84beff4349cd
#
_entry.id   3ad22cff1f82b971810b84beff4349cd
#
_cell.length_a   1.000
_cell.length_b   1.000
_cell.length_c   1.000
_cell.angle_alpha   90.00
_cell.angle_beta   90.00
_cell.angle_gamma   90.00
#
_symmetry.space_group_name_H-M   'P 1'
#
loop_
_entity.id
_entity.type
_entity.pdbx_description
1 polymer ?
#
loop_
_entity_poly.entity_id
_entity_poly.type
_entity_poly.pdbx_seq_one_letter_code
_entity_poly.pdbx_strand_id
1 'polypeptide(L)'
;MAKQVIDVHVSKGMTVSQSNEHKRNRSEKGKEFALSRGNYDPSREHLNFEVVKGEIKPVDKTKTIPQQIASILRERGITDPNMGLEEPKYRTVVNFIFGGSRERMRELAFGNQQIDFEQGADNSNAYREKDIEEWAKDVYKFVADRYGEKNIAAFIVHLDELNPHIHCTLLPIENERFAYKKIFAGKDKYEFSQRMKQLHNDFAEVNSKWGMERGSSISETGARHRTTEEYRRHLTELCTSIEQEITQHQKALSDLNVEIRLAERRVKGLSTMVDNLNQQRLEKENELLALQEELLEKYGNEDSIRTKMEMLNRELSSIQSKLADKQDKLLQAERTLSLLKDDLVSIGERRDELKSEAMKYSRSVHSNAVNILRDVMLENVVKEHRTISANFGEDDKNLFDNSLINELAERSSEVMHCATLLFLNLIDDATTFAESNGGGGTQSDLKWGRNEDEDDRNWARRCMAMASKMMKPKYANKPKR
;
A
#
# COMPACT_ATOMS: atom_id res chain seq x y z
N MET A 1 16.83 6.94 -8.00
CA MET A 1 16.39 6.83 -9.42
C MET A 1 15.19 5.91 -9.52
N ALA A 2 14.32 6.17 -10.48
CA ALA A 2 13.14 5.35 -10.73
C ALA A 2 13.54 3.94 -11.17
N LYS A 3 12.75 2.91 -10.80
CA LYS A 3 13.05 1.52 -11.17
C LYS A 3 12.21 1.10 -12.38
N GLN A 4 12.83 0.40 -13.31
CA GLN A 4 12.11 -0.23 -14.43
C GLN A 4 11.40 -1.52 -13.97
N VAL A 5 10.36 -1.88 -14.71
CA VAL A 5 9.65 -3.14 -14.57
C VAL A 5 9.58 -3.84 -15.91
N ILE A 6 9.96 -5.11 -15.94
CA ILE A 6 9.71 -6.03 -17.06
C ILE A 6 9.19 -7.34 -16.46
N ASP A 7 8.02 -7.74 -16.88
CA ASP A 7 7.43 -9.04 -16.54
C ASP A 7 7.25 -9.88 -17.79
N VAL A 8 7.50 -11.18 -17.68
CA VAL A 8 7.49 -12.13 -18.81
C VAL A 8 6.58 -13.30 -18.47
N HIS A 9 5.41 -13.31 -19.06
CA HIS A 9 4.45 -14.38 -18.91
C HIS A 9 4.36 -15.23 -20.16
N VAL A 10 4.48 -16.54 -20.02
CA VAL A 10 4.49 -17.47 -21.13
C VAL A 10 3.22 -18.30 -21.14
N SER A 11 2.56 -18.35 -22.30
CA SER A 11 1.30 -19.08 -22.48
C SER A 11 1.33 -20.03 -23.68
N LYS A 12 0.37 -20.94 -23.71
CA LYS A 12 0.18 -21.91 -24.80
C LYS A 12 -0.74 -21.37 -25.91
N GLY A 13 -1.03 -20.09 -25.87
CA GLY A 13 -1.91 -19.35 -26.76
C GLY A 13 -2.42 -18.09 -26.07
N MET A 14 -3.23 -17.31 -26.74
CA MET A 14 -3.89 -16.12 -26.20
C MET A 14 -5.41 -16.28 -26.34
N THR A 15 -6.13 -16.00 -25.28
CA THR A 15 -7.60 -16.07 -25.31
C THR A 15 -8.21 -14.79 -25.86
N VAL A 16 -9.43 -14.88 -26.38
CA VAL A 16 -10.19 -13.69 -26.81
C VAL A 16 -10.45 -12.75 -25.64
N SER A 17 -10.67 -13.29 -24.43
CA SER A 17 -10.88 -12.49 -23.21
C SER A 17 -9.65 -11.64 -22.91
N GLN A 18 -8.44 -12.23 -22.93
CA GLN A 18 -7.19 -11.48 -22.73
C GLN A 18 -6.98 -10.43 -23.83
N SER A 19 -7.28 -10.78 -25.08
CA SER A 19 -7.21 -9.84 -26.19
C SER A 19 -8.16 -8.65 -26.01
N ASN A 20 -9.38 -8.91 -25.58
CA ASN A 20 -10.36 -7.86 -25.30
C ASN A 20 -9.94 -6.96 -24.15
N GLU A 21 -9.28 -7.51 -23.15
CA GLU A 21 -8.68 -6.74 -22.07
C GLU A 21 -7.57 -5.80 -22.58
N HIS A 22 -6.62 -6.33 -23.35
CA HIS A 22 -5.52 -5.53 -23.89
C HIS A 22 -6.01 -4.46 -24.88
N LYS A 23 -6.99 -4.77 -25.72
CA LYS A 23 -7.51 -3.83 -26.73
C LYS A 23 -8.66 -2.97 -26.23
N ARG A 24 -9.06 -3.11 -24.95
CA ARG A 24 -10.24 -2.43 -24.41
C ARG A 24 -11.53 -2.67 -25.21
N ASN A 25 -11.61 -3.83 -25.86
CA ASN A 25 -12.79 -4.25 -26.61
C ASN A 25 -13.73 -5.05 -25.70
N ARG A 26 -14.23 -4.35 -24.68
CA ARG A 26 -15.06 -4.93 -23.63
C ARG A 26 -16.56 -4.79 -23.95
N SER A 27 -17.37 -5.78 -23.56
CA SER A 27 -18.81 -5.62 -23.46
C SER A 27 -19.17 -4.63 -22.34
N GLU A 28 -20.39 -4.11 -22.29
CA GLU A 28 -20.82 -3.22 -21.22
C GLU A 28 -20.60 -3.85 -19.83
N LYS A 29 -20.97 -5.12 -19.64
CA LYS A 29 -20.66 -5.87 -18.41
C LYS A 29 -19.16 -5.98 -18.12
N GLY A 30 -18.35 -6.10 -19.16
CA GLY A 30 -16.89 -6.13 -19.04
C GLY A 30 -16.31 -4.77 -18.61
N LYS A 31 -16.92 -3.67 -19.03
CA LYS A 31 -16.56 -2.31 -18.60
C LYS A 31 -16.94 -2.09 -17.13
N GLU A 32 -18.15 -2.43 -16.75
CA GLU A 32 -18.60 -2.38 -15.34
C GLU A 32 -17.68 -3.19 -14.43
N PHE A 33 -17.30 -4.38 -14.88
CA PHE A 33 -16.35 -5.23 -14.15
C PHE A 33 -14.96 -4.57 -14.02
N ALA A 34 -14.42 -3.99 -15.09
CA ALA A 34 -13.14 -3.29 -15.05
C ALA A 34 -13.19 -2.06 -14.11
N LEU A 35 -14.28 -1.29 -14.17
CA LEU A 35 -14.53 -0.17 -13.25
C LEU A 35 -14.58 -0.62 -11.80
N SER A 36 -15.26 -1.73 -11.53
CA SER A 36 -15.37 -2.26 -10.17
C SER A 36 -14.03 -2.68 -9.54
N ARG A 37 -13.01 -2.94 -10.36
CA ARG A 37 -11.64 -3.22 -9.90
C ARG A 37 -10.88 -1.99 -9.39
N GLY A 38 -11.36 -0.78 -9.74
CA GLY A 38 -10.75 0.47 -9.27
C GLY A 38 -9.37 0.78 -9.86
N ASN A 39 -8.96 0.07 -10.92
CA ASN A 39 -7.66 0.25 -11.58
C ASN A 39 -7.79 0.88 -12.98
N TYR A 40 -9.01 1.03 -13.47
CA TYR A 40 -9.34 1.46 -14.82
C TYR A 40 -10.12 2.77 -14.80
N ASP A 41 -9.66 3.73 -15.60
CA ASP A 41 -10.30 5.03 -15.81
C ASP A 41 -10.77 5.15 -17.27
N PRO A 42 -12.08 5.00 -17.55
CA PRO A 42 -12.61 5.05 -18.90
C PRO A 42 -12.45 6.42 -19.55
N SER A 43 -12.35 7.50 -18.78
CA SER A 43 -12.16 8.85 -19.31
C SER A 43 -10.81 9.02 -20.02
N ARG A 44 -9.81 8.18 -19.66
CA ARG A 44 -8.48 8.15 -20.27
C ARG A 44 -8.27 7.05 -21.32
N GLU A 45 -9.29 6.21 -21.59
CA GLU A 45 -9.16 5.12 -22.59
C GLU A 45 -8.74 5.62 -23.98
N HIS A 46 -9.17 6.83 -24.35
CA HIS A 46 -8.82 7.47 -25.62
C HIS A 46 -7.33 7.79 -25.77
N LEU A 47 -6.57 7.81 -24.68
CA LEU A 47 -5.13 8.05 -24.66
C LEU A 47 -4.32 6.80 -24.98
N ASN A 48 -4.92 5.60 -24.88
CA ASN A 48 -4.26 4.35 -25.21
C ASN A 48 -3.90 4.31 -26.71
N PHE A 49 -2.77 3.69 -27.01
CA PHE A 49 -2.31 3.58 -28.38
C PHE A 49 -1.58 2.24 -28.61
N GLU A 50 -1.35 1.90 -29.87
CA GLU A 50 -0.51 0.79 -30.25
C GLU A 50 0.68 1.24 -31.09
N VAL A 51 1.76 0.48 -31.04
CA VAL A 51 2.92 0.67 -31.91
C VAL A 51 2.94 -0.47 -32.93
N VAL A 52 2.83 -0.12 -34.21
CA VAL A 52 2.82 -1.07 -35.33
C VAL A 52 3.90 -0.68 -36.32
N LYS A 53 4.89 -1.53 -36.52
CA LYS A 53 6.06 -1.26 -37.39
C LYS A 53 6.77 0.06 -37.03
N GLY A 54 6.92 0.30 -35.73
CA GLY A 54 7.55 1.52 -35.21
C GLY A 54 6.70 2.79 -35.26
N GLU A 55 5.49 2.74 -35.83
CA GLU A 55 4.55 3.86 -35.92
C GLU A 55 3.49 3.79 -34.83
N ILE A 56 3.14 4.94 -34.28
CA ILE A 56 2.07 5.09 -33.29
C ILE A 56 0.73 5.15 -33.99
N LYS A 57 -0.19 4.31 -33.57
CA LYS A 57 -1.56 4.23 -34.11
C LYS A 57 -2.59 4.14 -32.97
N PRO A 58 -3.83 4.56 -33.22
CA PRO A 58 -4.93 4.20 -32.33
C PRO A 58 -5.05 2.68 -32.24
N VAL A 59 -5.50 2.17 -31.07
CA VAL A 59 -5.65 0.71 -30.88
C VAL A 59 -6.67 0.15 -31.86
N ASP A 60 -6.26 -0.78 -32.72
CA ASP A 60 -7.15 -1.47 -33.66
C ASP A 60 -8.01 -2.49 -32.92
N LYS A 61 -9.30 -2.16 -32.74
CA LYS A 61 -10.31 -3.02 -32.09
C LYS A 61 -11.03 -3.94 -33.10
N THR A 62 -10.74 -3.84 -34.40
CA THR A 62 -11.44 -4.61 -35.44
C THR A 62 -11.06 -6.09 -35.45
N LYS A 63 -9.82 -6.41 -35.05
CA LYS A 63 -9.31 -7.79 -34.97
C LYS A 63 -8.84 -8.10 -33.56
N THR A 64 -9.17 -9.27 -33.07
CA THR A 64 -8.61 -9.77 -31.83
C THR A 64 -7.13 -10.15 -32.01
N ILE A 65 -6.34 -10.16 -30.94
CA ILE A 65 -4.93 -10.58 -31.00
C ILE A 65 -4.78 -12.04 -31.47
N PRO A 66 -5.63 -13.00 -31.05
CA PRO A 66 -5.65 -14.34 -31.67
C PRO A 66 -5.86 -14.33 -33.20
N GLN A 67 -6.72 -13.45 -33.72
CA GLN A 67 -6.91 -13.31 -35.17
C GLN A 67 -5.69 -12.68 -35.84
N GLN A 68 -5.02 -11.73 -35.21
CA GLN A 68 -3.74 -11.17 -35.69
C GLN A 68 -2.65 -12.24 -35.72
N ILE A 69 -2.54 -13.06 -34.67
CA ILE A 69 -1.62 -14.21 -34.61
C ILE A 69 -1.89 -15.16 -35.77
N ALA A 70 -3.16 -15.55 -35.98
CA ALA A 70 -3.55 -16.44 -37.07
C ALA A 70 -3.20 -15.85 -38.44
N SER A 71 -3.35 -14.53 -38.64
CA SER A 71 -2.96 -13.86 -39.87
C SER A 71 -1.45 -13.90 -40.13
N ILE A 72 -0.66 -13.57 -39.06
CA ILE A 72 0.83 -13.62 -39.14
C ILE A 72 1.31 -15.03 -39.48
N LEU A 73 0.79 -16.05 -38.83
CA LEU A 73 1.17 -17.44 -39.08
C LEU A 73 0.82 -17.87 -40.50
N ARG A 74 -0.38 -17.52 -40.98
CA ARG A 74 -0.83 -17.82 -42.34
C ARG A 74 0.03 -17.13 -43.39
N GLU A 75 0.31 -15.85 -43.24
CA GLU A 75 1.17 -15.09 -44.17
C GLU A 75 2.57 -15.66 -44.27
N ARG A 76 3.07 -16.27 -43.20
CA ARG A 76 4.41 -16.86 -43.12
C ARG A 76 4.43 -18.37 -43.37
N GLY A 77 3.29 -18.99 -43.65
CA GLY A 77 3.20 -20.44 -43.87
C GLY A 77 3.58 -21.28 -42.62
N ILE A 78 3.38 -20.73 -41.41
CA ILE A 78 3.72 -21.39 -40.16
C ILE A 78 2.48 -22.05 -39.57
N THR A 79 2.59 -23.33 -39.22
CA THR A 79 1.53 -24.05 -38.52
C THR A 79 1.65 -23.87 -37.03
N ASP A 80 0.54 -23.54 -36.35
CA ASP A 80 0.50 -23.54 -34.92
C ASP A 80 0.61 -24.99 -34.36
N PRO A 81 1.63 -25.29 -33.54
CA PRO A 81 1.85 -26.64 -33.04
C PRO A 81 0.75 -27.10 -32.06
N ASN A 82 -0.12 -26.20 -31.61
CA ASN A 82 -1.27 -26.55 -30.79
C ASN A 82 -2.55 -26.76 -31.60
N MET A 83 -2.50 -26.53 -32.91
CA MET A 83 -3.67 -26.68 -33.78
C MET A 83 -4.11 -28.16 -33.82
N GLY A 84 -5.39 -28.37 -33.53
CA GLY A 84 -6.00 -29.73 -33.52
C GLY A 84 -5.68 -30.56 -32.27
N LEU A 85 -4.96 -30.01 -31.28
CA LEU A 85 -4.79 -30.67 -29.99
C LEU A 85 -6.00 -30.40 -29.09
N GLU A 86 -6.49 -31.42 -28.43
CA GLU A 86 -7.55 -31.30 -27.44
C GLU A 86 -7.14 -30.37 -26.28
N GLU A 87 -5.90 -30.49 -25.82
CA GLU A 87 -5.27 -29.58 -24.89
C GLU A 87 -3.97 -29.01 -25.45
N PRO A 88 -3.78 -27.66 -25.47
CA PRO A 88 -2.54 -27.05 -25.91
C PRO A 88 -1.34 -27.50 -25.08
N LYS A 89 -0.27 -27.92 -25.73
CA LYS A 89 0.97 -28.38 -25.09
C LYS A 89 2.12 -27.40 -25.20
N TYR A 90 2.23 -26.76 -26.37
CA TYR A 90 3.39 -25.95 -26.74
C TYR A 90 3.19 -24.49 -26.33
N ARG A 91 4.25 -23.86 -25.87
CA ARG A 91 4.29 -22.43 -25.53
C ARG A 91 4.47 -21.62 -26.81
N THR A 92 3.39 -21.04 -27.28
CA THR A 92 3.32 -20.33 -28.58
C THR A 92 3.24 -18.82 -28.45
N VAL A 93 3.02 -18.31 -27.23
CA VAL A 93 2.90 -16.88 -26.95
C VAL A 93 3.74 -16.51 -25.74
N VAL A 94 4.45 -15.38 -25.85
CA VAL A 94 5.15 -14.71 -24.74
C VAL A 94 4.56 -13.32 -24.60
N ASN A 95 3.98 -13.04 -23.46
CA ASN A 95 3.45 -11.73 -23.12
C ASN A 95 4.43 -11.01 -22.22
N PHE A 96 4.81 -9.81 -22.61
CA PHE A 96 5.60 -8.91 -21.80
C PHE A 96 4.73 -7.80 -21.25
N ILE A 97 5.05 -7.38 -20.04
CA ILE A 97 4.62 -6.11 -19.47
C ILE A 97 5.88 -5.28 -19.25
N PHE A 98 5.94 -4.12 -19.89
CA PHE A 98 7.01 -3.15 -19.69
C PHE A 98 6.46 -1.92 -18.98
N GLY A 99 7.20 -1.42 -18.00
CA GLY A 99 6.82 -0.25 -17.22
C GLY A 99 7.95 0.20 -16.31
N GLY A 100 7.57 0.96 -15.29
CA GLY A 100 8.50 1.47 -14.30
C GLY A 100 7.79 1.88 -13.00
N SER A 101 8.54 2.54 -12.13
CA SER A 101 7.95 3.14 -10.93
C SER A 101 6.83 4.10 -11.31
N ARG A 102 5.76 4.07 -10.53
CA ARG A 102 4.49 4.74 -10.82
C ARG A 102 4.66 6.23 -11.13
N GLU A 103 5.43 6.92 -10.31
CA GLU A 103 5.67 8.35 -10.44
C GLU A 103 6.34 8.67 -11.78
N ARG A 104 7.38 7.89 -12.16
CA ARG A 104 8.10 8.13 -13.42
C ARG A 104 7.25 7.81 -14.64
N MET A 105 6.49 6.72 -14.59
CA MET A 105 5.60 6.36 -15.69
C MET A 105 4.48 7.39 -15.90
N ARG A 106 3.95 7.96 -14.82
CA ARG A 106 2.96 9.03 -14.87
C ARG A 106 3.56 10.33 -15.41
N GLU A 107 4.77 10.66 -15.00
CA GLU A 107 5.52 11.82 -15.51
C GLU A 107 5.75 11.69 -17.02
N LEU A 108 6.20 10.54 -17.51
CA LEU A 108 6.36 10.29 -18.96
C LEU A 108 5.03 10.36 -19.71
N ALA A 109 3.95 9.86 -19.12
CA ALA A 109 2.65 9.78 -19.78
C ALA A 109 1.90 11.13 -19.80
N PHE A 110 2.01 11.93 -18.73
CA PHE A 110 1.16 13.09 -18.50
C PHE A 110 1.95 14.37 -18.16
N GLY A 111 3.27 14.29 -17.98
CA GLY A 111 4.08 15.45 -17.62
C GLY A 111 3.62 16.12 -16.32
N ASN A 112 3.38 17.41 -16.39
CA ASN A 112 2.90 18.22 -15.26
C ASN A 112 1.37 18.37 -15.19
N GLN A 113 0.62 17.60 -16.01
CA GLN A 113 -0.84 17.63 -15.97
C GLN A 113 -1.35 17.12 -14.63
N GLN A 114 -2.36 17.77 -14.09
CA GLN A 114 -3.05 17.30 -12.90
C GLN A 114 -4.06 16.23 -13.29
N ILE A 115 -3.66 14.97 -13.12
CA ILE A 115 -4.52 13.81 -13.33
C ILE A 115 -5.03 13.34 -11.98
N ASP A 116 -6.34 13.23 -11.85
CA ASP A 116 -6.95 12.62 -10.69
C ASP A 116 -7.04 11.10 -10.88
N PHE A 117 -6.36 10.35 -10.02
CA PHE A 117 -6.31 8.89 -10.05
C PHE A 117 -7.33 8.23 -9.12
N GLU A 118 -8.24 8.99 -8.55
CA GLU A 118 -9.34 8.42 -7.77
C GLU A 118 -10.38 7.76 -8.67
N GLN A 119 -11.04 6.75 -8.12
CA GLN A 119 -12.05 5.98 -8.88
C GLN A 119 -13.24 6.89 -9.21
N GLY A 120 -13.58 6.98 -10.49
CA GLY A 120 -14.69 7.79 -10.97
C GLY A 120 -14.35 9.25 -11.29
N ALA A 121 -13.08 9.63 -11.18
CA ALA A 121 -12.62 10.94 -11.65
C ALA A 121 -12.80 11.08 -13.16
N ASP A 122 -13.05 12.30 -13.62
CA ASP A 122 -13.14 12.63 -15.04
C ASP A 122 -11.86 13.30 -15.52
N ASN A 123 -11.06 12.56 -16.28
CA ASN A 123 -9.83 13.00 -16.91
C ASN A 123 -9.97 13.12 -18.45
N SER A 124 -11.16 13.32 -18.96
CA SER A 124 -11.45 13.37 -20.42
C SER A 124 -10.67 14.46 -21.16
N ASN A 125 -10.24 15.50 -20.46
CA ASN A 125 -9.41 16.59 -21.01
C ASN A 125 -7.90 16.29 -20.98
N ALA A 126 -7.50 15.16 -20.43
CA ALA A 126 -6.09 14.77 -20.39
C ALA A 126 -5.57 14.45 -21.81
N TYR A 127 -4.31 14.72 -22.01
CA TYR A 127 -3.60 14.33 -23.23
C TYR A 127 -2.32 13.58 -22.86
N ARG A 128 -1.83 12.75 -23.78
CA ARG A 128 -0.58 12.05 -23.58
C ARG A 128 0.60 12.89 -24.05
N GLU A 129 1.69 12.85 -23.29
CA GLU A 129 2.93 13.52 -23.62
C GLU A 129 3.70 12.76 -24.72
N LYS A 130 4.57 13.48 -25.43
CA LYS A 130 5.44 12.85 -26.44
C LYS A 130 6.44 11.88 -25.84
N ASP A 131 6.84 12.10 -24.60
CA ASP A 131 7.83 11.28 -23.91
C ASP A 131 7.36 9.83 -23.77
N ILE A 132 6.09 9.58 -23.45
CA ILE A 132 5.57 8.21 -23.37
C ILE A 132 5.49 7.55 -24.77
N GLU A 133 5.24 8.32 -25.82
CA GLU A 133 5.24 7.83 -27.20
C GLU A 133 6.65 7.43 -27.65
N GLU A 134 7.64 8.28 -27.40
CA GLU A 134 9.04 7.99 -27.74
C GLU A 134 9.61 6.85 -26.88
N TRP A 135 9.27 6.79 -25.59
CA TRP A 135 9.63 5.66 -24.75
C TRP A 135 9.04 4.34 -25.29
N ALA A 136 7.77 4.36 -25.69
CA ALA A 136 7.13 3.19 -26.25
C ALA A 136 7.79 2.73 -27.57
N LYS A 137 8.23 3.66 -28.44
CA LYS A 137 8.99 3.34 -29.64
C LYS A 137 10.35 2.73 -29.34
N ASP A 138 11.06 3.23 -28.33
CA ASP A 138 12.33 2.64 -27.90
C ASP A 138 12.16 1.21 -27.39
N VAL A 139 11.13 0.99 -26.57
CA VAL A 139 10.80 -0.36 -26.09
C VAL A 139 10.37 -1.27 -27.24
N TYR A 140 9.58 -0.75 -28.20
CA TYR A 140 9.22 -1.50 -29.40
C TYR A 140 10.44 -1.90 -30.20
N LYS A 141 11.35 -0.96 -30.44
CA LYS A 141 12.62 -1.20 -31.16
C LYS A 141 13.46 -2.24 -30.41
N PHE A 142 13.58 -2.16 -29.11
CA PHE A 142 14.29 -3.13 -28.28
C PHE A 142 13.74 -4.55 -28.49
N VAL A 143 12.41 -4.71 -28.50
CA VAL A 143 11.76 -6.01 -28.74
C VAL A 143 11.97 -6.47 -30.19
N ALA A 144 11.81 -5.56 -31.15
CA ALA A 144 11.96 -5.84 -32.58
C ALA A 144 13.39 -6.26 -32.94
N ASP A 145 14.39 -5.55 -32.43
CA ASP A 145 15.81 -5.86 -32.68
C ASP A 145 16.20 -7.20 -32.04
N ARG A 146 15.66 -7.54 -30.88
CA ARG A 146 16.00 -8.76 -30.13
C ARG A 146 15.29 -10.02 -30.64
N TYR A 147 14.04 -9.91 -31.00
CA TYR A 147 13.18 -11.06 -31.28
C TYR A 147 12.64 -11.08 -32.73
N GLY A 148 12.88 -10.02 -33.47
CA GLY A 148 12.37 -9.84 -34.82
C GLY A 148 11.00 -9.18 -34.87
N GLU A 149 10.88 -8.05 -35.56
CA GLU A 149 9.64 -7.26 -35.65
C GLU A 149 8.43 -8.08 -36.11
N LYS A 150 8.63 -8.98 -37.07
CA LYS A 150 7.60 -9.89 -37.61
C LYS A 150 7.01 -10.87 -36.62
N ASN A 151 7.62 -10.99 -35.45
CA ASN A 151 7.16 -11.83 -34.33
C ASN A 151 6.28 -11.07 -33.32
N ILE A 152 6.21 -9.75 -33.42
CA ILE A 152 5.34 -8.92 -32.55
C ILE A 152 3.93 -9.00 -33.09
N ALA A 153 3.03 -9.64 -32.33
CA ALA A 153 1.63 -9.78 -32.71
C ALA A 153 0.79 -8.59 -32.24
N ALA A 154 1.13 -8.00 -31.11
CA ALA A 154 0.50 -6.77 -30.59
C ALA A 154 1.46 -6.05 -29.67
N PHE A 155 1.39 -4.71 -29.64
CA PHE A 155 2.18 -3.87 -28.78
C PHE A 155 1.32 -2.66 -28.39
N ILE A 156 0.70 -2.73 -27.22
CA ILE A 156 -0.36 -1.81 -26.79
C ILE A 156 0.09 -1.10 -25.50
N VAL A 157 -0.07 0.21 -25.50
CA VAL A 157 0.26 1.08 -24.37
C VAL A 157 -1.03 1.49 -23.64
N HIS A 158 -1.12 1.17 -22.38
CA HIS A 158 -2.23 1.52 -21.52
C HIS A 158 -1.88 2.75 -20.69
N LEU A 159 -2.68 3.81 -20.86
CA LEU A 159 -2.62 5.04 -20.08
C LEU A 159 -3.88 5.24 -19.22
N ASP A 160 -4.83 4.36 -19.35
CA ASP A 160 -6.11 4.33 -18.66
C ASP A 160 -6.10 3.56 -17.33
N GLU A 161 -4.93 3.10 -16.90
CA GLU A 161 -4.75 2.45 -15.60
C GLU A 161 -3.97 3.33 -14.63
N LEU A 162 -3.92 2.89 -13.34
CA LEU A 162 -3.20 3.61 -12.29
C LEU A 162 -1.71 3.76 -12.56
N ASN A 163 -1.11 2.81 -13.28
CA ASN A 163 0.28 2.84 -13.70
C ASN A 163 0.39 2.63 -15.21
N PRO A 164 0.83 3.62 -15.99
CA PRO A 164 1.06 3.48 -17.42
C PRO A 164 2.04 2.33 -17.72
N HIS A 165 1.70 1.48 -18.69
CA HIS A 165 2.52 0.32 -19.04
C HIS A 165 2.23 -0.18 -20.45
N ILE A 166 3.10 -1.04 -20.96
CA ILE A 166 2.98 -1.67 -22.27
C ILE A 166 2.64 -3.15 -22.11
N HIS A 167 1.68 -3.62 -22.89
CA HIS A 167 1.48 -5.04 -23.18
C HIS A 167 2.04 -5.39 -24.54
N CYS A 168 3.04 -6.28 -24.59
CA CYS A 168 3.59 -6.78 -25.84
C CYS A 168 3.32 -8.28 -25.94
N THR A 169 2.63 -8.69 -26.98
CA THR A 169 2.39 -10.10 -27.32
C THR A 169 3.35 -10.52 -28.42
N LEU A 170 4.25 -11.43 -28.09
CA LEU A 170 5.32 -11.90 -28.96
C LEU A 170 5.13 -13.39 -29.29
N LEU A 171 5.37 -13.74 -30.54
CA LEU A 171 5.46 -15.13 -31.01
C LEU A 171 6.93 -15.58 -30.93
N PRO A 172 7.27 -16.63 -30.17
CA PRO A 172 8.65 -17.12 -30.05
C PRO A 172 9.04 -17.94 -31.29
N ILE A 173 9.19 -17.26 -32.46
CA ILE A 173 9.46 -17.89 -33.76
C ILE A 173 10.89 -17.57 -34.19
N GLU A 174 11.63 -18.60 -34.62
CA GLU A 174 12.94 -18.49 -35.22
C GLU A 174 13.00 -19.44 -36.42
N ASN A 175 13.54 -18.98 -37.54
CA ASN A 175 13.59 -19.73 -38.80
C ASN A 175 12.23 -20.33 -39.21
N GLU A 176 11.18 -19.52 -39.09
CA GLU A 176 9.77 -19.84 -39.40
C GLU A 176 9.23 -21.08 -38.65
N ARG A 177 9.73 -21.31 -37.42
CA ARG A 177 9.26 -22.35 -36.51
C ARG A 177 9.17 -21.84 -35.09
N PHE A 178 8.18 -22.32 -34.33
CA PHE A 178 8.11 -22.03 -32.91
C PHE A 178 9.32 -22.61 -32.16
N ALA A 179 10.08 -21.74 -31.51
CA ALA A 179 11.36 -22.04 -30.89
C ALA A 179 11.48 -21.51 -29.45
N TYR A 180 10.37 -21.50 -28.69
CA TYR A 180 10.33 -20.96 -27.31
C TYR A 180 11.49 -21.46 -26.45
N LYS A 181 11.76 -22.79 -26.49
CA LYS A 181 12.83 -23.37 -25.68
C LYS A 181 14.21 -22.79 -26.06
N LYS A 182 14.46 -22.56 -27.32
CA LYS A 182 15.71 -22.00 -27.81
C LYS A 182 15.86 -20.53 -27.47
N ILE A 183 14.79 -19.75 -27.60
CA ILE A 183 14.82 -18.29 -27.45
C ILE A 183 14.79 -17.89 -25.93
N PHE A 184 13.94 -18.53 -25.15
CA PHE A 184 13.68 -18.12 -23.76
C PHE A 184 14.14 -19.15 -22.71
N ALA A 185 13.71 -20.42 -22.80
CA ALA A 185 13.89 -21.36 -21.69
C ALA A 185 15.33 -21.84 -21.52
N GLY A 186 16.10 -21.97 -22.61
CA GLY A 186 17.43 -22.54 -22.57
C GLY A 186 17.40 -24.07 -22.31
N LYS A 187 18.55 -24.62 -21.93
CA LYS A 187 18.71 -26.05 -21.65
C LYS A 187 18.22 -26.44 -20.26
N ASP A 188 18.40 -25.53 -19.31
CA ASP A 188 18.11 -25.73 -17.90
C ASP A 188 17.67 -24.42 -17.19
N LYS A 189 17.38 -24.53 -15.89
CA LYS A 189 16.97 -23.38 -15.07
C LYS A 189 18.07 -22.32 -14.92
N TYR A 190 19.32 -22.73 -14.99
CA TYR A 190 20.44 -21.79 -14.86
C TYR A 190 20.53 -20.91 -16.10
N GLU A 191 20.50 -21.53 -17.31
CA GLU A 191 20.52 -20.80 -18.57
C GLU A 191 19.30 -19.86 -18.70
N PHE A 192 18.10 -20.34 -18.28
CA PHE A 192 16.91 -19.50 -18.21
C PHE A 192 17.14 -18.27 -17.31
N SER A 193 17.69 -18.48 -16.12
CA SER A 193 17.97 -17.39 -15.19
C SER A 193 18.95 -16.37 -15.75
N GLN A 194 20.01 -16.84 -16.44
CA GLN A 194 20.98 -15.95 -17.08
C GLN A 194 20.36 -15.13 -18.20
N ARG A 195 19.51 -15.76 -19.03
CA ARG A 195 18.79 -15.05 -20.10
C ARG A 195 17.85 -13.98 -19.58
N MET A 196 17.12 -14.27 -18.49
CA MET A 196 16.25 -13.29 -17.85
C MET A 196 17.06 -12.15 -17.22
N LYS A 197 18.20 -12.45 -16.56
CA LYS A 197 19.09 -11.40 -16.03
C LYS A 197 19.62 -10.50 -17.15
N GLN A 198 20.03 -11.09 -18.26
CA GLN A 198 20.52 -10.33 -19.41
C GLN A 198 19.41 -9.47 -20.02
N LEU A 199 18.20 -10.01 -20.16
CA LEU A 199 17.04 -9.27 -20.65
C LEU A 199 16.76 -8.02 -19.77
N HIS A 200 16.83 -8.16 -18.46
CA HIS A 200 16.66 -7.03 -17.53
C HIS A 200 17.80 -6.02 -17.62
N ASN A 201 19.05 -6.46 -17.87
CA ASN A 201 20.19 -5.56 -18.06
C ASN A 201 20.06 -4.76 -19.36
N ASP A 202 19.78 -5.45 -20.48
CA ASP A 202 19.64 -4.83 -21.78
C ASP A 202 18.48 -3.82 -21.80
N PHE A 203 17.39 -4.15 -21.10
CA PHE A 203 16.26 -3.23 -20.94
C PHE A 203 16.62 -2.00 -20.09
N ALA A 204 17.51 -2.15 -19.10
CA ALA A 204 17.99 -1.03 -18.30
C ALA A 204 18.83 -0.05 -19.15
N GLU A 205 19.56 -0.53 -20.15
CA GLU A 205 20.28 0.32 -21.10
C GLU A 205 19.31 1.19 -21.89
N VAL A 206 18.21 0.62 -22.37
CA VAL A 206 17.14 1.36 -23.06
C VAL A 206 16.51 2.41 -22.15
N ASN A 207 16.28 2.08 -20.88
CA ASN A 207 15.60 2.94 -19.93
C ASN A 207 16.50 4.00 -19.29
N SER A 208 17.82 3.92 -19.44
CA SER A 208 18.75 4.86 -18.81
C SER A 208 18.49 6.31 -19.22
N LYS A 209 18.21 6.56 -20.49
CA LYS A 209 17.86 7.90 -21.00
C LYS A 209 16.50 8.40 -20.50
N TRP A 210 15.65 7.49 -20.07
CA TRP A 210 14.33 7.79 -19.49
C TRP A 210 14.37 7.92 -17.97
N GLY A 211 15.56 7.99 -17.35
CA GLY A 211 15.73 8.17 -15.92
C GLY A 211 15.31 6.95 -15.10
N MET A 212 15.24 5.79 -15.69
CA MET A 212 14.92 4.53 -15.02
C MET A 212 16.14 3.60 -15.03
N GLU A 213 16.35 2.91 -13.91
CA GLU A 213 17.43 1.96 -13.72
C GLU A 213 16.88 0.57 -13.38
N ARG A 214 17.72 -0.42 -13.51
CA ARG A 214 17.39 -1.78 -13.10
C ARG A 214 17.08 -1.83 -11.60
N GLY A 215 16.01 -2.54 -11.23
CA GLY A 215 15.75 -2.91 -9.84
C GLY A 215 16.86 -3.79 -9.27
N SER A 216 17.02 -3.77 -7.94
CA SER A 216 17.96 -4.63 -7.24
C SER A 216 17.65 -6.11 -7.50
N SER A 217 18.67 -6.95 -7.60
CA SER A 217 18.47 -8.38 -7.85
C SER A 217 17.87 -9.09 -6.62
N ILE A 218 17.20 -10.21 -6.85
CA ILE A 218 16.69 -11.07 -5.76
C ILE A 218 17.83 -11.52 -4.85
N SER A 219 19.03 -11.71 -5.40
CA SER A 219 20.21 -12.08 -4.62
C SER A 219 20.69 -10.98 -3.68
N GLU A 220 20.42 -9.72 -4.01
CA GLU A 220 20.79 -8.56 -3.18
C GLU A 220 19.72 -8.24 -2.13
N THR A 221 18.46 -8.34 -2.52
CA THR A 221 17.33 -7.93 -1.66
C THR A 221 16.69 -9.09 -0.89
N GLY A 222 16.95 -10.33 -1.28
CA GLY A 222 16.22 -11.50 -0.78
C GLY A 222 14.73 -11.50 -1.16
N ALA A 223 14.29 -10.49 -1.94
CA ALA A 223 12.89 -10.34 -2.33
C ALA A 223 12.46 -11.50 -3.24
N ARG A 224 11.38 -12.18 -2.87
CA ARG A 224 10.75 -13.20 -3.71
C ARG A 224 9.62 -12.57 -4.52
N HIS A 225 9.36 -13.10 -5.71
CA HIS A 225 8.07 -12.86 -6.36
C HIS A 225 7.00 -13.46 -5.44
N ARG A 226 6.16 -12.60 -4.88
CA ARG A 226 5.07 -13.00 -3.99
C ARG A 226 3.77 -12.99 -4.79
N THR A 227 2.91 -13.96 -4.56
CA THR A 227 1.53 -13.88 -5.01
C THR A 227 0.83 -12.71 -4.32
N THR A 228 -0.27 -12.24 -4.87
CA THR A 228 -1.08 -11.18 -4.23
C THR A 228 -1.47 -11.57 -2.80
N GLU A 229 -1.73 -12.85 -2.56
CA GLU A 229 -2.09 -13.41 -1.26
C GLU A 229 -0.92 -13.39 -0.26
N GLU A 230 0.28 -13.80 -0.70
CA GLU A 230 1.50 -13.72 0.12
C GLU A 230 1.89 -12.28 0.43
N TYR A 231 1.71 -11.38 -0.53
CA TYR A 231 1.96 -9.96 -0.33
C TYR A 231 0.98 -9.36 0.69
N ARG A 232 -0.30 -9.71 0.61
CA ARG A 232 -1.32 -9.30 1.58
C ARG A 232 -0.97 -9.76 3.01
N ARG A 233 -0.59 -11.04 3.18
CA ARG A 233 -0.18 -11.57 4.49
C ARG A 233 0.99 -10.79 5.07
N HIS A 234 2.01 -10.59 4.28
CA HIS A 234 3.17 -9.82 4.71
C HIS A 234 2.82 -8.38 5.12
N LEU A 235 1.92 -7.72 4.37
CA LEU A 235 1.43 -6.40 4.75
C LEU A 235 0.64 -6.43 6.06
N THR A 236 -0.14 -7.48 6.30
CA THR A 236 -0.88 -7.66 7.56
C THR A 236 0.08 -7.82 8.74
N GLU A 237 1.12 -8.64 8.58
CA GLU A 237 2.17 -8.80 9.60
C GLU A 237 2.89 -7.49 9.90
N LEU A 238 3.23 -6.72 8.86
CA LEU A 238 3.83 -5.37 9.02
C LEU A 238 2.89 -4.41 9.75
N CYS A 239 1.61 -4.37 9.40
CA CYS A 239 0.62 -3.54 10.09
C CYS A 239 0.54 -3.88 11.58
N THR A 240 0.48 -5.16 11.92
CA THR A 240 0.43 -5.62 13.32
C THR A 240 1.69 -5.21 14.09
N SER A 241 2.87 -5.34 13.48
CA SER A 241 4.13 -4.89 14.09
C SER A 241 4.15 -3.39 14.34
N ILE A 242 3.74 -2.59 13.35
CA ILE A 242 3.67 -1.13 13.46
C ILE A 242 2.64 -0.70 14.52
N GLU A 243 1.49 -1.36 14.61
CA GLU A 243 0.48 -1.08 15.64
C GLU A 243 1.01 -1.35 17.05
N GLN A 244 1.80 -2.41 17.23
CA GLN A 244 2.48 -2.69 18.49
C GLN A 244 3.49 -1.60 18.85
N GLU A 245 4.31 -1.15 17.89
CA GLU A 245 5.27 -0.06 18.10
C GLU A 245 4.54 1.26 18.44
N ILE A 246 3.47 1.60 17.74
CA ILE A 246 2.64 2.78 18.04
C ILE A 246 2.12 2.71 19.47
N THR A 247 1.63 1.55 19.91
CA THR A 247 1.12 1.35 21.27
C THR A 247 2.23 1.54 22.32
N GLN A 248 3.42 1.02 22.07
CA GLN A 248 4.59 1.22 22.95
C GLN A 248 4.99 2.69 23.02
N HIS A 249 5.05 3.39 21.90
CA HIS A 249 5.35 4.82 21.87
C HIS A 249 4.27 5.66 22.57
N GLN A 250 2.98 5.31 22.42
CA GLN A 250 1.89 5.98 23.15
C GLN A 250 2.03 5.83 24.65
N LYS A 251 2.41 4.64 25.14
CA LYS A 251 2.68 4.41 26.55
C LYS A 251 3.88 5.23 27.01
N ALA A 252 4.99 5.19 26.28
CA ALA A 252 6.19 5.97 26.61
C ALA A 252 5.91 7.48 26.67
N LEU A 253 5.10 8.02 25.73
CA LEU A 253 4.67 9.41 25.76
C LEU A 253 3.81 9.74 26.99
N SER A 254 2.95 8.81 27.42
CA SER A 254 2.15 8.99 28.64
C SER A 254 3.03 9.03 29.88
N ASP A 255 3.99 8.11 29.98
CA ASP A 255 4.92 8.04 31.11
C ASP A 255 5.81 9.29 31.17
N LEU A 256 6.37 9.71 30.04
CA LEU A 256 7.16 10.94 29.91
C LEU A 256 6.37 12.20 30.34
N ASN A 257 5.11 12.29 29.95
CA ASN A 257 4.26 13.41 30.37
C ASN A 257 4.06 13.47 31.89
N VAL A 258 4.04 12.32 32.57
CA VAL A 258 4.00 12.28 34.06
C VAL A 258 5.30 12.76 34.63
N GLU A 259 6.44 12.28 34.10
CA GLU A 259 7.78 12.69 34.54
C GLU A 259 8.03 14.18 34.35
N ILE A 260 7.64 14.73 33.19
CA ILE A 260 7.74 16.18 32.92
C ILE A 260 6.96 16.98 33.96
N ARG A 261 5.72 16.60 34.25
CA ARG A 261 4.92 17.31 35.28
C ARG A 261 5.58 17.26 36.66
N LEU A 262 6.22 16.16 37.04
CA LEU A 262 6.96 16.03 38.29
C LEU A 262 8.22 16.90 38.28
N ALA A 263 8.97 16.90 37.17
CA ALA A 263 10.15 17.75 36.99
C ALA A 263 9.78 19.24 37.01
N GLU A 264 8.70 19.66 36.35
CA GLU A 264 8.19 21.05 36.41
C GLU A 264 7.82 21.49 37.81
N ARG A 265 7.14 20.63 38.60
CA ARG A 265 6.84 20.92 40.00
C ARG A 265 8.11 21.08 40.84
N ARG A 266 9.13 20.23 40.56
CA ARG A 266 10.43 20.31 41.27
C ARG A 266 11.18 21.58 40.92
N VAL A 267 11.24 21.97 39.65
CA VAL A 267 11.85 23.23 39.18
C VAL A 267 11.12 24.42 39.89
N LYS A 268 9.79 24.45 39.83
CA LYS A 268 9.01 25.52 40.47
C LYS A 268 9.27 25.60 41.97
N GLY A 269 9.31 24.47 42.67
CA GLY A 269 9.60 24.43 44.14
C GLY A 269 11.01 24.92 44.45
N LEU A 270 12.03 24.54 43.67
CA LEU A 270 13.40 25.00 43.83
C LEU A 270 13.55 26.48 43.51
N SER A 271 12.89 26.97 42.45
CA SER A 271 12.88 28.41 42.14
C SER A 271 12.32 29.24 43.34
N THR A 272 11.16 28.84 43.86
CA THR A 272 10.58 29.51 45.06
C THR A 272 11.55 29.50 46.24
N MET A 273 12.24 28.38 46.48
CA MET A 273 13.26 28.30 47.55
C MET A 273 14.45 29.24 47.32
N VAL A 274 14.91 29.35 46.07
CA VAL A 274 16.00 30.28 45.67
C VAL A 274 15.56 31.74 45.91
N ASP A 275 14.31 32.09 45.50
CA ASP A 275 13.80 33.43 45.67
C ASP A 275 13.66 33.82 47.18
N ASN A 276 13.14 32.90 48.02
CA ASN A 276 13.04 33.11 49.44
C ASN A 276 14.40 33.27 50.12
N LEU A 277 15.41 32.45 49.71
CA LEU A 277 16.77 32.59 50.23
C LEU A 277 17.46 33.88 49.79
N ASN A 278 17.20 34.33 48.58
CA ASN A 278 17.67 35.62 48.09
C ASN A 278 17.08 36.78 48.89
N GLN A 279 15.78 36.72 49.20
CA GLN A 279 15.13 37.71 50.02
C GLN A 279 15.69 37.73 51.46
N GLN A 280 15.85 36.57 52.10
CA GLN A 280 16.49 36.46 53.41
C GLN A 280 17.92 37.00 53.41
N ARG A 281 18.68 36.73 52.37
CA ARG A 281 20.06 37.28 52.21
C ARG A 281 20.02 38.81 52.21
N LEU A 282 19.10 39.38 51.36
CA LEU A 282 18.96 40.82 51.25
C LEU A 282 18.57 41.50 52.59
N GLU A 283 17.63 40.88 53.31
CA GLU A 283 17.19 41.34 54.65
C GLU A 283 18.37 41.33 55.61
N LYS A 284 19.19 40.28 55.63
CA LYS A 284 20.38 40.18 56.51
C LYS A 284 21.49 41.10 56.09
N GLU A 285 21.70 41.36 54.80
CA GLU A 285 22.64 42.38 54.32
C GLU A 285 22.22 43.78 54.75
N ASN A 286 20.93 44.12 54.70
CA ASN A 286 20.40 45.40 55.16
C ASN A 286 20.52 45.57 56.68
N GLU A 287 20.23 44.50 57.47
CA GLU A 287 20.45 44.51 58.94
C GLU A 287 21.94 44.74 59.27
N LEU A 288 22.87 44.16 58.50
CA LEU A 288 24.30 44.33 58.73
C LEU A 288 24.74 45.77 58.43
N LEU A 289 24.21 46.34 57.33
CA LEU A 289 24.50 47.75 56.97
C LEU A 289 23.99 48.71 58.06
N ALA A 290 22.78 48.50 58.55
CA ALA A 290 22.20 49.34 59.61
C ALA A 290 23.03 49.26 60.92
N LEU A 291 23.53 48.07 61.30
CA LEU A 291 24.41 47.91 62.45
C LEU A 291 25.79 48.54 62.20
N GLN A 292 26.30 48.55 60.99
CA GLN A 292 27.55 49.25 60.64
C GLN A 292 27.37 50.77 60.80
N GLU A 293 26.24 51.33 60.38
CA GLU A 293 25.92 52.75 60.53
C GLU A 293 25.75 53.09 62.04
N GLU A 294 25.09 52.25 62.84
CA GLU A 294 24.93 52.43 64.28
C GLU A 294 26.30 52.38 65.01
N LEU A 295 27.21 51.56 64.57
CA LEU A 295 28.59 51.46 65.11
C LEU A 295 29.40 52.73 64.83
N LEU A 296 29.15 53.39 63.72
CA LEU A 296 29.80 54.65 63.34
C LEU A 296 29.25 55.85 64.11
N GLU A 297 27.99 55.83 64.54
CA GLU A 297 27.31 56.93 65.18
C GLU A 297 27.40 56.93 66.73
N LYS A 298 27.59 55.76 67.40
CA LYS A 298 27.52 55.61 68.85
C LYS A 298 28.85 55.09 69.43
N TYR A 299 29.61 56.02 70.07
CA TYR A 299 30.71 55.69 71.00
C TYR A 299 30.10 55.16 72.32
N GLY A 300 30.01 53.80 72.54
CA GLY A 300 29.62 53.31 73.88
C GLY A 300 29.20 51.84 73.99
N ASN A 301 28.95 51.12 72.95
CA ASN A 301 28.48 49.73 73.03
C ASN A 301 29.13 48.84 71.91
N GLU A 302 30.38 49.06 71.66
CA GLU A 302 31.13 48.46 70.52
C GLU A 302 31.16 46.93 70.54
N ASP A 303 31.30 46.31 71.71
CA ASP A 303 31.41 44.84 71.83
C ASP A 303 30.06 44.12 71.55
N SER A 304 28.94 44.74 71.96
CA SER A 304 27.62 44.15 71.70
C SER A 304 27.23 44.20 70.19
N ILE A 305 27.56 45.34 69.54
CA ILE A 305 27.28 45.52 68.12
C ILE A 305 28.20 44.62 67.29
N ARG A 306 29.48 44.50 67.65
CA ARG A 306 30.46 43.64 67.04
C ARG A 306 30.05 42.14 67.12
N THR A 307 29.58 41.71 68.24
CA THR A 307 29.06 40.34 68.42
C THR A 307 27.83 40.07 67.54
N LYS A 308 26.90 41.02 67.43
CA LYS A 308 25.75 40.90 66.52
C LYS A 308 26.16 40.85 65.04
N MET A 309 27.13 41.66 64.65
CA MET A 309 27.70 41.64 63.29
C MET A 309 28.34 40.30 62.94
N GLU A 310 29.09 39.72 63.90
CA GLU A 310 29.67 38.40 63.71
C GLU A 310 28.63 37.30 63.55
N MET A 311 27.55 37.36 64.35
CA MET A 311 26.42 36.43 64.21
C MET A 311 25.75 36.56 62.89
N LEU A 312 25.44 37.79 62.43
CA LEU A 312 24.81 38.07 61.16
C LEU A 312 25.70 37.61 59.97
N ASN A 313 27.01 37.83 60.05
CA ASN A 313 27.96 37.35 59.04
C ASN A 313 27.99 35.83 58.95
N ARG A 314 27.87 35.10 60.08
CA ARG A 314 27.74 33.62 60.10
C ARG A 314 26.42 33.16 59.46
N GLU A 315 25.29 33.85 59.83
CA GLU A 315 23.97 33.56 59.22
C GLU A 315 24.02 33.81 57.70
N LEU A 316 24.61 34.92 57.26
CA LEU A 316 24.75 35.30 55.85
C LEU A 316 25.59 34.28 55.09
N SER A 317 26.70 33.81 55.60
CA SER A 317 27.51 32.73 55.05
C SER A 317 26.71 31.43 54.93
N SER A 318 25.92 31.10 55.92
CA SER A 318 25.02 29.91 55.88
C SER A 318 23.96 30.04 54.80
N ILE A 319 23.31 31.21 54.69
CA ILE A 319 22.33 31.48 53.65
C ILE A 319 22.96 31.43 52.26
N GLN A 320 24.14 32.03 52.07
CA GLN A 320 24.86 31.97 50.79
C GLN A 320 25.21 30.54 50.40
N SER A 321 25.67 29.69 51.34
CA SER A 321 25.96 28.28 51.06
C SER A 321 24.70 27.51 50.66
N LYS A 322 23.57 27.74 51.41
CA LYS A 322 22.25 27.13 51.05
C LYS A 322 21.75 27.60 49.67
N LEU A 323 21.96 28.88 49.35
CA LEU A 323 21.60 29.46 48.07
C LEU A 323 22.32 28.78 46.94
N ALA A 324 23.65 28.65 47.04
CA ALA A 324 24.50 27.98 46.06
C ALA A 324 24.04 26.53 45.85
N ASP A 325 23.78 25.76 46.91
CA ASP A 325 23.30 24.37 46.81
C ASP A 325 21.92 24.30 46.10
N LYS A 326 21.00 25.25 46.37
CA LYS A 326 19.69 25.26 45.74
C LYS A 326 19.74 25.73 44.28
N GLN A 327 20.62 26.68 43.96
CA GLN A 327 20.87 27.13 42.57
C GLN A 327 21.46 26.00 41.73
N ASP A 328 22.41 25.22 42.23
CA ASP A 328 22.92 24.06 41.54
C ASP A 328 21.90 22.99 41.30
N LYS A 329 21.05 22.70 42.30
CA LYS A 329 19.93 21.75 42.14
C LYS A 329 18.86 22.24 41.19
N LEU A 330 18.60 23.54 41.16
CA LEU A 330 17.68 24.13 40.17
C LEU A 330 18.22 23.95 38.74
N LEU A 331 19.50 24.29 38.52
CA LEU A 331 20.11 24.14 37.19
C LEU A 331 20.12 22.69 36.71
N GLN A 332 20.38 21.72 37.61
CA GLN A 332 20.29 20.30 37.29
C GLN A 332 18.85 19.88 36.94
N ALA A 333 17.86 20.35 37.69
CA ALA A 333 16.46 20.05 37.44
C ALA A 333 15.97 20.64 36.10
N GLU A 334 16.39 21.86 35.76
CA GLU A 334 16.10 22.50 34.49
C GLU A 334 16.70 21.75 33.31
N ARG A 335 17.95 21.30 33.41
CA ARG A 335 18.60 20.46 32.39
C ARG A 335 17.84 19.15 32.21
N THR A 336 17.46 18.48 33.29
CA THR A 336 16.67 17.24 33.22
C THR A 336 15.32 17.47 32.54
N LEU A 337 14.64 18.57 32.87
CA LEU A 337 13.37 18.92 32.25
C LEU A 337 13.51 19.19 30.74
N SER A 338 14.60 19.85 30.32
CA SER A 338 14.88 20.08 28.91
C SER A 338 15.05 18.76 28.15
N LEU A 339 15.86 17.84 28.69
CA LEU A 339 16.08 16.52 28.07
C LEU A 339 14.79 15.73 27.94
N LEU A 340 13.94 15.71 28.98
CA LEU A 340 12.65 15.04 28.94
C LEU A 340 11.72 15.65 27.88
N LYS A 341 11.76 16.95 27.66
CA LYS A 341 10.98 17.63 26.63
C LYS A 341 11.49 17.29 25.23
N ASP A 342 12.79 17.20 25.04
CA ASP A 342 13.40 16.79 23.76
C ASP A 342 13.05 15.33 23.43
N ASP A 343 13.10 14.43 24.40
CA ASP A 343 12.67 13.03 24.25
C ASP A 343 11.17 12.93 23.89
N LEU A 344 10.31 13.75 24.52
CA LEU A 344 8.89 13.80 24.21
C LEU A 344 8.63 14.15 22.73
N VAL A 345 9.34 15.15 22.21
CA VAL A 345 9.22 15.55 20.79
C VAL A 345 9.68 14.42 19.88
N SER A 346 10.86 13.86 20.12
CA SER A 346 11.43 12.79 19.31
C SER A 346 10.51 11.55 19.23
N ILE A 347 9.99 11.09 20.36
CA ILE A 347 9.07 9.95 20.43
C ILE A 347 7.72 10.30 19.75
N GLY A 348 7.27 11.55 19.90
CA GLY A 348 6.07 12.05 19.24
C GLY A 348 6.16 12.01 17.72
N GLU A 349 7.24 12.52 17.18
CA GLU A 349 7.53 12.51 15.74
C GLU A 349 7.58 11.07 15.20
N ARG A 350 8.30 10.19 15.88
CA ARG A 350 8.39 8.78 15.47
C ARG A 350 7.05 8.06 15.48
N ARG A 351 6.20 8.32 16.49
CA ARG A 351 4.82 7.80 16.52
C ARG A 351 4.00 8.27 15.32
N ASP A 352 4.12 9.53 14.94
CA ASP A 352 3.32 10.10 13.85
C ASP A 352 3.81 9.62 12.47
N GLU A 353 5.11 9.38 12.31
CA GLU A 353 5.67 8.67 11.15
C GLU A 353 5.08 7.26 11.03
N LEU A 354 5.10 6.48 12.12
CA LEU A 354 4.57 5.13 12.16
C LEU A 354 3.07 5.09 11.86
N LYS A 355 2.30 6.07 12.34
CA LYS A 355 0.88 6.19 11.98
C LYS A 355 0.67 6.41 10.49
N SER A 356 1.49 7.26 9.87
CA SER A 356 1.44 7.50 8.42
C SER A 356 1.76 6.23 7.63
N GLU A 357 2.78 5.49 8.05
CA GLU A 357 3.14 4.20 7.46
C GLU A 357 2.03 3.15 7.61
N ALA A 358 1.48 3.01 8.82
CA ALA A 358 0.38 2.10 9.10
C ALA A 358 -0.84 2.39 8.22
N MET A 359 -1.19 3.66 8.00
CA MET A 359 -2.29 4.03 7.10
C MET A 359 -2.05 3.60 5.66
N LYS A 360 -0.82 3.72 5.15
CA LYS A 360 -0.46 3.28 3.79
C LYS A 360 -0.62 1.77 3.65
N TYR A 361 -0.09 1.00 4.59
CA TYR A 361 -0.19 -0.46 4.58
C TYR A 361 -1.62 -0.93 4.79
N SER A 362 -2.38 -0.34 5.71
CA SER A 362 -3.78 -0.66 5.96
C SER A 362 -4.65 -0.48 4.71
N ARG A 363 -4.49 0.63 3.98
CA ARG A 363 -5.19 0.84 2.70
C ARG A 363 -4.83 -0.24 1.67
N SER A 364 -3.56 -0.63 1.59
CA SER A 364 -3.10 -1.67 0.67
C SER A 364 -3.66 -3.05 1.05
N VAL A 365 -3.66 -3.39 2.34
CA VAL A 365 -4.23 -4.65 2.87
C VAL A 365 -5.73 -4.72 2.56
N HIS A 366 -6.46 -3.64 2.84
CA HIS A 366 -7.90 -3.57 2.58
C HIS A 366 -8.21 -3.74 1.08
N SER A 367 -7.52 -3.00 0.22
CA SER A 367 -7.70 -3.11 -1.23
C SER A 367 -7.43 -4.53 -1.75
N ASN A 368 -6.36 -5.17 -1.29
CA ASN A 368 -6.02 -6.53 -1.69
C ASN A 368 -7.05 -7.55 -1.17
N ALA A 369 -7.54 -7.39 0.07
CA ALA A 369 -8.59 -8.24 0.63
C ALA A 369 -9.89 -8.13 -0.16
N VAL A 370 -10.32 -6.90 -0.51
CA VAL A 370 -11.50 -6.67 -1.34
C VAL A 370 -11.36 -7.34 -2.72
N ASN A 371 -10.18 -7.27 -3.34
CA ASN A 371 -9.94 -7.89 -4.64
C ASN A 371 -10.05 -9.43 -4.57
N ILE A 372 -9.46 -10.07 -3.56
CA ILE A 372 -9.56 -11.53 -3.37
C ILE A 372 -11.01 -11.94 -3.13
N LEU A 373 -11.73 -11.23 -2.28
CA LEU A 373 -13.14 -11.52 -1.99
C LEU A 373 -14.02 -11.31 -3.21
N ARG A 374 -13.76 -10.27 -4.01
CA ARG A 374 -14.47 -10.03 -5.27
C ARG A 374 -14.26 -11.17 -6.27
N ASP A 375 -13.02 -11.63 -6.41
CA ASP A 375 -12.68 -12.76 -7.28
C ASP A 375 -13.43 -14.03 -6.83
N VAL A 376 -13.46 -14.30 -5.52
CA VAL A 376 -14.20 -15.43 -4.94
C VAL A 376 -15.71 -15.29 -5.17
N MET A 377 -16.26 -14.08 -5.03
CA MET A 377 -17.68 -13.83 -5.31
C MET A 377 -18.03 -14.11 -6.77
N LEU A 378 -17.21 -13.63 -7.71
CA LEU A 378 -17.40 -13.86 -9.14
C LEU A 378 -17.27 -15.34 -9.52
N GLU A 379 -16.30 -16.07 -8.96
CA GLU A 379 -16.18 -17.51 -9.16
C GLU A 379 -17.47 -18.24 -8.75
N ASN A 380 -18.07 -17.85 -7.61
CA ASN A 380 -19.31 -18.44 -7.13
C ASN A 380 -20.50 -18.11 -8.04
N VAL A 381 -20.65 -16.85 -8.47
CA VAL A 381 -21.69 -16.43 -9.40
C VAL A 381 -21.59 -17.17 -10.73
N VAL A 382 -20.37 -17.28 -11.29
CA VAL A 382 -20.16 -18.01 -12.55
C VAL A 382 -20.46 -19.49 -12.39
N LYS A 383 -20.07 -20.10 -11.27
CA LYS A 383 -20.34 -21.51 -10.98
C LYS A 383 -21.83 -21.78 -10.86
N GLU A 384 -22.56 -20.93 -10.14
CA GLU A 384 -24.01 -21.06 -9.97
C GLU A 384 -24.75 -20.84 -11.29
N HIS A 385 -24.38 -19.83 -12.07
CA HIS A 385 -24.93 -19.60 -13.40
C HIS A 385 -24.70 -20.80 -14.32
N ARG A 386 -23.53 -21.43 -14.32
CA ARG A 386 -23.27 -22.64 -15.12
C ARG A 386 -24.12 -23.82 -14.66
N THR A 387 -24.32 -23.98 -13.36
CA THR A 387 -25.17 -25.05 -12.81
C THR A 387 -26.63 -24.86 -13.20
N ILE A 388 -27.11 -23.64 -13.11
CA ILE A 388 -28.50 -23.29 -13.54
C ILE A 388 -28.64 -23.49 -15.05
N SER A 389 -27.72 -22.95 -15.86
CA SER A 389 -27.77 -23.08 -17.33
C SER A 389 -27.66 -24.53 -17.82
N ALA A 390 -27.01 -25.42 -17.07
CA ALA A 390 -26.92 -26.84 -17.41
C ALA A 390 -28.18 -27.63 -17.08
N ASN A 391 -29.00 -27.16 -16.15
CA ASN A 391 -30.16 -27.90 -15.64
C ASN A 391 -31.50 -27.45 -16.24
N PHE A 392 -31.55 -26.34 -16.97
CA PHE A 392 -32.81 -25.75 -17.44
C PHE A 392 -32.76 -25.33 -18.92
N GLY A 393 -33.86 -25.55 -19.62
CA GLY A 393 -34.09 -25.10 -21.00
C GLY A 393 -34.46 -23.61 -21.08
N GLU A 394 -34.47 -23.07 -22.29
CA GLU A 394 -34.58 -21.63 -22.61
C GLU A 394 -35.84 -20.89 -22.07
N ASP A 395 -36.81 -21.56 -21.48
CA ASP A 395 -38.13 -20.98 -21.16
C ASP A 395 -38.34 -20.52 -19.70
N ASP A 396 -37.40 -20.73 -18.78
CA ASP A 396 -37.62 -20.42 -17.36
C ASP A 396 -36.94 -19.12 -16.88
N LYS A 397 -37.52 -17.99 -17.26
CA LYS A 397 -37.07 -16.66 -16.82
C LYS A 397 -37.29 -16.35 -15.31
N ASN A 398 -38.06 -17.17 -14.60
CA ASN A 398 -38.42 -16.97 -13.18
C ASN A 398 -37.53 -17.76 -12.20
N LEU A 399 -36.50 -18.43 -12.68
CA LEU A 399 -35.63 -19.30 -11.88
C LEU A 399 -34.62 -18.56 -10.98
N PHE A 400 -34.47 -17.26 -11.18
CA PHE A 400 -33.55 -16.44 -10.41
C PHE A 400 -34.14 -15.90 -9.10
N ASP A 401 -35.43 -15.98 -8.91
CA ASP A 401 -36.13 -15.58 -7.69
C ASP A 401 -35.75 -16.54 -6.54
N ASN A 402 -34.98 -16.08 -5.58
CA ASN A 402 -34.40 -16.77 -4.43
C ASN A 402 -33.04 -17.47 -4.67
N SER A 403 -32.36 -17.22 -5.76
CA SER A 403 -31.00 -17.75 -5.96
C SER A 403 -29.95 -16.92 -5.17
N LEU A 404 -28.83 -17.56 -4.88
CA LEU A 404 -27.65 -16.88 -4.31
C LEU A 404 -27.23 -15.70 -5.20
N ILE A 405 -27.43 -15.79 -6.52
CA ILE A 405 -27.13 -14.75 -7.50
C ILE A 405 -27.96 -13.49 -7.22
N ASN A 406 -29.25 -13.61 -6.96
CA ASN A 406 -30.10 -12.47 -6.63
C ASN A 406 -29.71 -11.83 -5.30
N GLU A 407 -29.46 -12.61 -4.25
CA GLU A 407 -28.97 -12.09 -2.98
C GLU A 407 -27.64 -11.34 -3.14
N LEU A 408 -26.71 -11.89 -3.92
CA LEU A 408 -25.42 -11.24 -4.22
C LEU A 408 -25.58 -10.00 -5.09
N ALA A 409 -26.56 -9.95 -6.00
CA ALA A 409 -26.83 -8.79 -6.81
C ALA A 409 -27.47 -7.65 -5.99
N GLU A 410 -28.44 -7.95 -5.14
CA GLU A 410 -29.16 -6.97 -4.32
C GLU A 410 -28.33 -6.42 -3.15
N ARG A 411 -27.52 -7.26 -2.52
CA ARG A 411 -26.74 -6.91 -1.31
C ARG A 411 -25.25 -7.10 -1.46
N SER A 412 -24.75 -7.12 -2.68
CA SER A 412 -23.34 -7.43 -2.98
C SER A 412 -22.35 -6.52 -2.25
N SER A 413 -22.63 -5.23 -2.16
CA SER A 413 -21.78 -4.25 -1.47
C SER A 413 -21.69 -4.52 0.02
N GLU A 414 -22.81 -4.80 0.68
CA GLU A 414 -22.90 -5.06 2.11
C GLU A 414 -22.24 -6.40 2.47
N VAL A 415 -22.55 -7.45 1.71
CA VAL A 415 -21.94 -8.77 1.88
C VAL A 415 -20.43 -8.68 1.68
N MET A 416 -19.96 -7.94 0.67
CA MET A 416 -18.55 -7.73 0.41
C MET A 416 -17.86 -6.99 1.56
N HIS A 417 -18.50 -5.94 2.11
CA HIS A 417 -17.94 -5.20 3.24
C HIS A 417 -17.83 -6.07 4.48
N CYS A 418 -18.91 -6.78 4.85
CA CYS A 418 -18.89 -7.71 5.97
C CYS A 418 -17.85 -8.82 5.79
N ALA A 419 -17.78 -9.42 4.59
CA ALA A 419 -16.80 -10.45 4.27
C ALA A 419 -15.35 -9.93 4.33
N THR A 420 -15.12 -8.67 3.92
CA THR A 420 -13.79 -8.04 4.01
C THR A 420 -13.35 -7.89 5.47
N LEU A 421 -14.23 -7.43 6.35
CA LEU A 421 -13.93 -7.34 7.78
C LEU A 421 -13.63 -8.72 8.40
N LEU A 422 -14.42 -9.73 8.07
CA LEU A 422 -14.20 -11.12 8.52
C LEU A 422 -12.86 -11.67 7.98
N PHE A 423 -12.58 -11.43 6.71
CA PHE A 423 -11.34 -11.90 6.07
C PHE A 423 -10.09 -11.21 6.62
N LEU A 424 -10.22 -9.98 7.10
CA LEU A 424 -9.18 -9.25 7.83
C LEU A 424 -9.14 -9.58 9.32
N ASN A 425 -9.94 -10.52 9.80
CA ASN A 425 -10.11 -10.90 11.22
C ASN A 425 -10.71 -9.79 12.12
N LEU A 426 -11.46 -8.85 11.53
CA LEU A 426 -12.21 -7.82 12.26
C LEU A 426 -13.62 -8.33 12.60
N ILE A 427 -13.70 -9.37 13.44
CA ILE A 427 -14.94 -10.11 13.71
C ILE A 427 -15.99 -9.24 14.40
N ASP A 428 -15.60 -8.47 15.41
CA ASP A 428 -16.51 -7.62 16.17
C ASP A 428 -17.10 -6.53 15.29
N ASP A 429 -16.28 -5.90 14.43
CA ASP A 429 -16.72 -4.90 13.47
C ASP A 429 -17.65 -5.52 12.41
N ALA A 430 -17.34 -6.71 11.92
CA ALA A 430 -18.19 -7.44 10.98
C ALA A 430 -19.54 -7.82 11.60
N THR A 431 -19.56 -8.25 12.84
CA THR A 431 -20.78 -8.57 13.58
C THR A 431 -21.63 -7.33 13.78
N THR A 432 -21.06 -6.22 14.24
CA THR A 432 -21.76 -4.93 14.42
C THR A 432 -22.33 -4.42 13.09
N PHE A 433 -21.55 -4.51 12.02
CA PHE A 433 -22.01 -4.13 10.67
C PHE A 433 -23.19 -4.99 10.21
N ALA A 434 -23.08 -6.32 10.38
CA ALA A 434 -24.15 -7.24 9.99
C ALA A 434 -25.44 -7.00 10.80
N GLU A 435 -25.35 -6.74 12.09
CA GLU A 435 -26.48 -6.41 12.97
C GLU A 435 -27.17 -5.11 12.52
N SER A 436 -26.39 -4.07 12.21
CA SER A 436 -26.92 -2.78 11.77
C SER A 436 -27.60 -2.84 10.39
N ASN A 437 -27.24 -3.83 9.56
CA ASN A 437 -27.83 -4.05 8.24
C ASN A 437 -28.89 -5.18 8.22
N GLY A 438 -29.48 -5.51 9.36
CA GLY A 438 -30.58 -6.47 9.50
C GLY A 438 -30.15 -7.92 9.62
N GLY A 439 -28.86 -8.17 9.76
CA GLY A 439 -28.30 -9.49 10.08
C GLY A 439 -28.47 -9.76 11.58
N GLY A 440 -29.07 -10.89 11.91
CA GLY A 440 -29.13 -11.33 13.30
C GLY A 440 -27.80 -11.95 13.73
N GLY A 441 -26.78 -11.14 14.00
CA GLY A 441 -25.55 -11.61 14.59
C GLY A 441 -25.81 -12.18 15.98
N THR A 442 -25.78 -13.50 16.13
CA THR A 442 -25.53 -14.10 17.42
C THR A 442 -24.04 -14.23 17.53
N GLN A 443 -23.45 -13.92 18.69
CA GLN A 443 -22.11 -14.39 19.04
C GLN A 443 -22.10 -15.89 18.73
N SER A 444 -21.44 -16.25 17.65
CA SER A 444 -21.39 -17.66 17.24
C SER A 444 -20.05 -18.21 17.66
N ASP A 445 -20.07 -19.44 18.19
CA ASP A 445 -18.87 -20.27 18.40
C ASP A 445 -18.17 -20.64 17.06
N LEU A 446 -18.44 -19.89 16.00
CA LEU A 446 -17.84 -20.10 14.68
C LEU A 446 -16.38 -19.69 14.73
N LYS A 447 -15.51 -20.60 14.39
CA LYS A 447 -14.07 -20.35 14.22
C LYS A 447 -13.84 -19.50 12.98
N TRP A 448 -13.80 -18.20 13.15
CA TRP A 448 -13.60 -17.22 12.08
C TRP A 448 -12.15 -17.18 11.59
N GLY A 449 -11.20 -17.50 12.46
CA GLY A 449 -9.79 -17.52 12.13
C GLY A 449 -9.47 -18.46 10.96
N ARG A 450 -8.33 -18.23 10.34
CA ARG A 450 -7.81 -19.10 9.29
C ARG A 450 -7.36 -20.43 9.89
N ASN A 451 -7.68 -21.54 9.22
CA ASN A 451 -7.10 -22.85 9.57
C ASN A 451 -5.64 -22.92 9.06
N GLU A 452 -4.78 -23.69 9.74
CA GLU A 452 -3.35 -23.76 9.42
C GLU A 452 -3.06 -24.17 7.97
N ASP A 453 -3.84 -25.06 7.40
CA ASP A 453 -3.70 -25.58 6.03
C ASP A 453 -4.60 -24.88 5.01
N GLU A 454 -5.32 -23.81 5.39
CA GLU A 454 -6.29 -23.15 4.52
C GLU A 454 -5.63 -22.02 3.73
N ASP A 455 -5.74 -22.05 2.40
CA ASP A 455 -5.30 -20.94 1.56
C ASP A 455 -6.24 -19.73 1.66
N ASP A 456 -5.78 -18.56 1.24
CA ASP A 456 -6.52 -17.31 1.34
C ASP A 456 -7.85 -17.34 0.55
N ARG A 457 -7.92 -18.06 -0.56
CA ARG A 457 -9.16 -18.15 -1.37
C ARG A 457 -10.21 -19.02 -0.68
N ASN A 458 -9.81 -20.13 -0.10
CA ASN A 458 -10.72 -20.98 0.66
C ASN A 458 -11.20 -20.28 1.93
N TRP A 459 -10.32 -19.58 2.61
CA TRP A 459 -10.67 -18.71 3.74
C TRP A 459 -11.66 -17.62 3.29
N ALA A 460 -11.40 -16.93 2.18
CA ALA A 460 -12.29 -15.92 1.62
C ALA A 460 -13.67 -16.50 1.27
N ARG A 461 -13.74 -17.71 0.66
CA ARG A 461 -15.03 -18.39 0.39
C ARG A 461 -15.80 -18.66 1.68
N ARG A 462 -15.12 -19.10 2.72
CA ARG A 462 -15.72 -19.36 4.04
C ARG A 462 -16.21 -18.05 4.66
N CYS A 463 -15.42 -16.99 4.62
CA CYS A 463 -15.82 -15.65 5.09
C CYS A 463 -17.04 -15.11 4.31
N MET A 464 -17.08 -15.28 2.99
CA MET A 464 -18.20 -14.88 2.15
C MET A 464 -19.48 -15.63 2.52
N ALA A 465 -19.39 -16.94 2.69
CA ALA A 465 -20.54 -17.76 3.10
C ALA A 465 -21.05 -17.38 4.49
N MET A 466 -20.16 -17.00 5.41
CA MET A 466 -20.53 -16.53 6.74
C MET A 466 -21.18 -15.14 6.70
N ALA A 467 -20.60 -14.21 5.93
CA ALA A 467 -21.15 -12.88 5.71
C ALA A 467 -22.58 -12.96 5.16
N SER A 468 -22.80 -13.79 4.14
CA SER A 468 -24.14 -14.01 3.57
C SER A 468 -25.14 -14.54 4.61
N LYS A 469 -24.72 -15.44 5.51
CA LYS A 469 -25.58 -15.91 6.60
C LYS A 469 -25.89 -14.82 7.62
N MET A 470 -24.91 -14.00 7.98
CA MET A 470 -25.06 -12.90 8.94
C MET A 470 -26.00 -11.81 8.40
N MET A 471 -25.97 -11.56 7.10
CA MET A 471 -26.79 -10.53 6.45
C MET A 471 -28.24 -10.97 6.20
N LYS A 472 -28.58 -12.26 6.35
CA LYS A 472 -29.95 -12.74 6.21
C LYS A 472 -30.81 -12.24 7.37
N PRO A 473 -31.97 -11.60 7.12
CA PRO A 473 -32.87 -11.20 8.19
C PRO A 473 -33.34 -12.44 8.97
N LYS A 474 -33.39 -12.34 10.30
CA LYS A 474 -34.07 -13.34 11.12
C LYS A 474 -35.55 -13.32 10.75
N TYR A 475 -36.06 -14.40 10.21
CA TYR A 475 -37.49 -14.55 10.00
C TYR A 475 -38.20 -14.35 11.34
N ALA A 476 -38.98 -13.30 11.45
CA ALA A 476 -39.91 -13.15 12.57
C ALA A 476 -40.73 -14.45 12.69
N ASN A 477 -40.68 -15.09 13.84
CA ASN A 477 -41.47 -16.28 14.11
C ASN A 477 -42.92 -16.02 13.66
N LYS A 478 -43.40 -16.76 12.66
CA LYS A 478 -44.83 -16.74 12.33
C LYS A 478 -45.60 -17.11 13.58
N PRO A 479 -46.57 -16.31 14.02
CA PRO A 479 -47.37 -16.69 15.17
C PRO A 479 -47.98 -18.07 14.85
N LYS A 480 -47.79 -19.03 15.74
CA LYS A 480 -48.48 -20.32 15.66
C LYS A 480 -49.96 -20.02 15.69
N ARG A 481 -50.65 -20.40 14.60
CA ARG A 481 -52.11 -20.53 14.59
C ARG A 481 -52.52 -21.71 15.44
#